data_396a32d0bd7a1e18931700b8cf3fb8c7
#
_entry.id   396a32d0bd7a1e18931700b8cf3fb8c7
#
_cell.length_a   1.000
_cell.length_b   1.000
_cell.length_c   1.000
_cell.angle_alpha   90.00
_cell.angle_beta   90.00
_cell.angle_gamma   90.00
#
_symmetry.space_group_name_H-M   'P 1'
#
loop_
_entity.id
_entity.type
_entity.pdbx_description
1 polymer ?
#
loop_
_entity_poly.entity_id
_entity_poly.type
_entity_poly.pdbx_seq_one_letter_code
_entity_poly.pdbx_strand_id
1 'polypeptide(L)' 'MLLDVRVQLSIELGSCQMRMRDVLQLNPGAIVKLDQPAQAPVDLFANHKRIARGEVVVADDCYGIKITELFGAGA' A
#
# COMPACT_ATOMS: atom_id res chain seq x y z
N MET A 1 -2.59 -28.90 4.78
CA MET A 1 -3.10 -28.56 3.44
C MET A 1 -2.49 -27.26 2.97
N LEU A 2 -2.21 -27.13 1.68
CA LEU A 2 -1.55 -25.92 1.14
C LEU A 2 -2.35 -24.64 1.38
N LEU A 3 -3.67 -24.73 1.46
CA LEU A 3 -4.51 -23.57 1.68
C LEU A 3 -4.40 -22.99 3.08
N ASP A 4 -3.77 -23.69 4.00
CA ASP A 4 -3.55 -23.18 5.36
C ASP A 4 -2.22 -22.46 5.52
N VAL A 5 -1.41 -22.36 4.46
CA VAL A 5 -0.17 -21.64 4.50
C VAL A 5 -0.47 -20.14 4.57
N ARG A 6 0.20 -19.44 5.49
CA ARG A 6 0.03 -18.00 5.66
C ARG A 6 0.89 -17.25 4.67
N VAL A 7 0.35 -16.17 4.12
CA VAL A 7 1.08 -15.29 3.23
C VAL A 7 1.06 -13.87 3.80
N GLN A 8 2.12 -13.13 3.54
CA GLN A 8 2.22 -11.75 3.96
C GLN A 8 1.57 -10.84 2.93
N LEU A 9 0.59 -10.05 3.37
CA LEU A 9 -0.02 -9.05 2.52
C LEU A 9 0.54 -7.68 2.85
N SER A 10 0.72 -6.86 1.83
CA SER A 10 1.18 -5.49 2.01
C SER A 10 0.47 -4.57 1.03
N ILE A 11 0.42 -3.28 1.39
CA ILE A 11 -0.21 -2.25 0.58
C ILE A 11 0.84 -1.19 0.29
N GLU A 12 0.90 -0.76 -0.96
CA GLU A 12 1.75 0.34 -1.37
C GLU A 12 0.88 1.57 -1.58
N LEU A 13 1.07 2.59 -0.75
CA LEU A 13 0.26 3.82 -0.79
C LEU A 13 0.71 4.77 -1.89
N GLY A 14 2.00 4.82 -2.15
CA GLY A 14 2.53 5.73 -3.13
C GLY A 14 4.00 6.00 -2.93
N SER A 15 4.53 6.92 -3.71
CA SER A 15 5.95 7.24 -3.67
C SER A 15 6.16 8.70 -4.05
N CYS A 16 7.35 9.19 -3.78
CA CYS A 16 7.79 10.50 -4.24
C CYS A 16 9.30 10.50 -4.33
N GLN A 17 9.84 11.53 -4.96
CA GLN A 17 11.28 11.75 -5.00
C GLN A 17 11.62 12.99 -4.21
N MET A 18 12.76 12.94 -3.54
CA MET A 18 13.22 14.03 -2.70
C MET A 18 14.74 14.13 -2.81
N ARG A 19 15.26 15.37 -2.78
CA ARG A 19 16.71 15.54 -2.76
C ARG A 19 17.27 15.04 -1.44
N MET A 20 18.48 14.47 -1.49
CA MET A 20 19.11 13.98 -0.27
C MET A 20 19.22 15.08 0.79
N ARG A 21 19.53 16.32 0.39
CA ARG A 21 19.61 17.43 1.34
C ARG A 21 18.32 17.63 2.11
N ASP A 22 17.18 17.41 1.46
CA ASP A 22 15.87 17.57 2.09
C ASP A 22 15.55 16.40 2.99
N VAL A 23 15.95 15.19 2.58
CA VAL A 23 15.78 14.00 3.43
C VAL A 23 16.53 14.17 4.75
N LEU A 24 17.73 14.70 4.70
CA LEU A 24 18.56 14.91 5.89
C LEU A 24 18.02 15.97 6.81
N GLN A 25 17.09 16.79 6.36
CA GLN A 25 16.47 17.84 7.16
C GLN A 25 15.11 17.44 7.73
N LEU A 26 14.68 16.20 7.52
CA LEU A 26 13.41 15.74 8.06
C LEU A 26 13.49 15.63 9.59
N ASN A 27 12.47 16.15 10.25
CA ASN A 27 12.35 16.13 11.71
C ASN A 27 10.98 15.60 12.12
N PRO A 28 10.81 15.19 13.39
CA PRO A 28 9.47 14.83 13.86
C PRO A 28 8.49 15.97 13.58
N GLY A 29 7.34 15.63 13.01
CA GLY A 29 6.33 16.59 12.58
C GLY A 29 6.45 17.01 11.12
N ALA A 30 7.55 16.67 10.44
CA ALA A 30 7.68 16.96 9.02
C ALA A 30 6.68 16.12 8.23
N ILE A 31 6.22 16.66 7.09
CA ILE A 31 5.27 15.99 6.22
C ILE A 31 5.94 15.72 4.89
N VAL A 32 5.95 14.46 4.47
CA VAL A 32 6.42 14.07 3.15
C VAL A 32 5.20 13.77 2.30
N LYS A 33 5.00 14.56 1.26
CA LYS A 33 3.86 14.42 0.37
C LYS A 33 4.20 13.41 -0.74
N LEU A 34 3.31 12.43 -0.92
CA LEU A 34 3.46 11.45 -1.99
C LEU A 34 2.84 11.99 -3.29
N ASP A 35 3.26 11.42 -4.42
CA ASP A 35 2.79 11.86 -5.73
C ASP A 35 1.35 11.46 -6.03
N GLN A 36 0.85 10.44 -5.33
CA GLN A 36 -0.48 9.91 -5.57
C GLN A 36 -1.55 10.71 -4.82
N PRO A 37 -2.72 10.96 -5.42
CA PRO A 37 -3.85 11.57 -4.69
C PRO A 37 -4.30 10.70 -3.53
N ALA A 38 -4.80 11.34 -2.45
CA ALA A 38 -5.19 10.63 -1.23
C ALA A 38 -6.30 9.60 -1.46
N GLN A 39 -7.14 9.81 -2.46
CA GLN A 39 -8.28 8.94 -2.75
C GLN A 39 -8.01 7.99 -3.91
N ALA A 40 -6.79 7.95 -4.41
CA ALA A 40 -6.44 7.03 -5.48
C ALA A 40 -6.50 5.58 -4.97
N PRO A 41 -6.91 4.63 -5.83
CA PRO A 41 -6.84 3.22 -5.45
C PRO A 41 -5.41 2.81 -5.13
N VAL A 42 -5.28 1.84 -4.23
CA VAL A 42 -3.97 1.30 -3.83
C VAL A 42 -3.87 -0.15 -4.27
N ASP A 43 -2.65 -0.61 -4.43
CA ASP A 43 -2.38 -1.98 -4.83
C ASP A 43 -2.10 -2.85 -3.62
N LEU A 44 -2.64 -4.07 -3.64
CA LEU A 44 -2.41 -5.09 -2.62
C LEU A 44 -1.47 -6.14 -3.17
N PHE A 45 -0.44 -6.45 -2.39
CA PHE A 45 0.59 -7.41 -2.78
C PHE A 45 0.57 -8.61 -1.83
N ALA A 46 0.83 -9.78 -2.39
CA ALA A 46 1.09 -11.00 -1.62
C ALA A 46 2.46 -11.50 -2.04
N ASN A 47 3.40 -11.57 -1.09
CA ASN A 47 4.79 -11.95 -1.37
C ASN A 47 5.38 -11.16 -2.55
N HIS A 48 5.18 -9.84 -2.53
CA HIS A 48 5.68 -8.89 -3.53
C HIS A 48 5.04 -9.03 -4.91
N LYS A 49 3.97 -9.81 -5.03
CA LYS A 49 3.22 -9.92 -6.27
C LYS A 49 1.89 -9.19 -6.14
N ARG A 50 1.59 -8.32 -7.08
CA ARG A 50 0.34 -7.57 -7.07
C ARG A 50 -0.82 -8.52 -7.35
N ILE A 51 -1.80 -8.58 -6.43
CA ILE A 51 -2.94 -9.49 -6.54
C ILE A 51 -4.27 -8.78 -6.61
N ALA A 52 -4.34 -7.52 -6.17
CA ALA A 52 -5.61 -6.82 -6.12
C ALA A 52 -5.40 -5.32 -6.08
N ARG A 53 -6.47 -4.60 -6.26
CA ARG A 53 -6.54 -3.15 -6.09
C ARG A 53 -7.75 -2.83 -5.24
N GLY A 54 -7.67 -1.75 -4.48
CA GLY A 54 -8.80 -1.37 -3.65
C GLY A 54 -8.65 0.00 -3.04
N GLU A 55 -9.54 0.29 -2.11
CA GLU A 55 -9.59 1.56 -1.40
C GLU A 55 -9.22 1.33 0.06
N VAL A 56 -8.43 2.23 0.63
CA VAL A 56 -8.08 2.17 2.05
C VAL A 56 -9.30 2.58 2.85
N VAL A 57 -9.64 1.76 3.84
CA VAL A 57 -10.75 2.02 4.75
C VAL A 57 -10.28 1.81 6.18
N VAL A 58 -11.11 2.22 7.14
CA VAL A 58 -10.86 1.92 8.55
C VAL A 58 -11.89 0.87 8.98
N ALA A 59 -11.41 -0.23 9.54
CA ALA A 59 -12.24 -1.33 10.01
C ALA A 59 -11.76 -1.75 11.39
N ASP A 60 -12.66 -1.71 12.40
CA ASP A 60 -12.33 -2.10 13.78
C ASP A 60 -11.09 -1.40 14.32
N ASP A 61 -11.01 -0.09 14.10
CA ASP A 61 -9.90 0.77 14.52
C ASP A 61 -8.56 0.43 13.84
N CYS A 62 -8.59 -0.36 12.79
CA CYS A 62 -7.41 -0.70 11.99
C CYS A 62 -7.61 -0.23 10.55
N TYR A 63 -6.52 -0.03 9.86
CA TYR A 63 -6.61 0.16 8.41
C TYR A 63 -6.99 -1.15 7.75
N GLY A 64 -7.86 -1.06 6.77
CA GLY A 64 -8.20 -2.19 5.92
C GLY A 64 -8.20 -1.77 4.47
N ILE A 65 -8.42 -2.71 3.59
CA ILE A 65 -8.54 -2.43 2.17
C ILE A 65 -9.83 -3.05 1.65
N LYS A 66 -10.65 -2.23 1.00
CA LYS A 66 -11.85 -2.72 0.34
C LYS A 66 -11.50 -3.06 -1.10
N ILE A 67 -11.57 -4.33 -1.43
CA ILE A 67 -11.15 -4.83 -2.75
C ILE A 67 -12.12 -4.34 -3.80
N THR A 68 -11.60 -3.70 -4.85
CA THR A 68 -12.39 -3.25 -5.99
C THR A 68 -12.05 -4.00 -7.27
N GLU A 69 -10.86 -4.62 -7.33
CA GLU A 69 -10.43 -5.34 -8.52
C GLU A 69 -9.46 -6.44 -8.13
N LEU A 70 -9.63 -7.62 -8.70
CA LEU A 70 -8.71 -8.72 -8.51
C LEU A 70 -7.92 -8.95 -9.79
N PHE A 71 -6.62 -9.27 -9.66
CA PHE A 71 -5.79 -9.64 -10.78
C PHE A 71 -5.68 -11.16 -10.82
N GLY A 72 -5.75 -11.73 -12.01
CA GLY A 72 -5.77 -13.18 -12.17
C GLY A 72 -4.54 -13.83 -11.57
N ALA A 73 -4.76 -14.76 -10.63
CA ALA A 73 -3.68 -15.43 -9.93
C ALA A 73 -2.87 -16.34 -10.83
N GLY A 74 -3.46 -16.83 -11.89
CA GLY A 74 -2.79 -17.72 -12.81
C GLY A 74 -2.32 -17.04 -14.09
N ALA A 75 -2.54 -15.77 -14.19
CA ALA A 75 -2.23 -15.02 -15.40
C ALA A 75 -0.76 -14.63 -15.43
#